data_0009106a538f0a81f55f02f0956780fe
#
_entry.id   0009106a538f0a81f55f02f0956780fe
#
_cell.length_a   1.000
_cell.length_b   1.000
_cell.length_c   1.000
_cell.angle_alpha   90.00
_cell.angle_beta   90.00
_cell.angle_gamma   90.00
#
_symmetry.space_group_name_H-M   'P 1'
#
loop_
_entity.id
_entity.type
_entity.pdbx_description
1 polymer ?
#
loop_
_entity_poly.entity_id
_entity_poly.type
_entity_poly.pdbx_seq_one_letter_code
_entity_poly.pdbx_strand_id
1 'polypeptide(L)'
;MDGLFEKYTGITIKGAEDNVAEIFSQFYAIDQHAKLWLRTLLQSSQLKDDTKSIALRLEGNKYYAEKNFRKAFRCYTKALCFARNDLGFITANRSALFYMTGHYEDCLSDIAFAFKHDLPDHIKLKLLIRRIKCLAILHLDVKNAVDEAVDFTSTREDKVKEEILKASLSKGSTEPKPAAKVPSLKDAEINCNFLSASSAVSLRYDEIRGRHVVANKRLKPGDILFVEKPFVFAPVFNDDKELSLTRCYNCLKLIYSSIPCQTCVVCVFCNEECRESSWQEFHQWECCGMRADLWYHLGIGFPAVRALFKGLPHGLRALSSSYEDTAKFGDPFDNYPYFDKLISNLSKMDNILPLIVTACVIVLYLEDYTGYLKGMSKQTEFVCSLGGRLVKHMAQLQCNSSLICTKLNTDKFFASEDSSLACGIYPSVSMMNHSCKSNITIDYFDQVLVAKAAEEVYPGEEISNCYGIDYRYADKETRQEHCNQLYFFTCNCRICKHPELELPL
;
A
#
# COMPACT_ATOMS: atom_id res chain seq x y z
N MET A 1 20.80 4.37 1.98
CA MET A 1 21.58 3.10 1.99
C MET A 1 22.88 3.19 1.19
N ASP A 2 22.98 3.98 0.13
CA ASP A 2 24.18 4.00 -0.74
C ASP A 2 25.49 4.19 0.04
N GLY A 3 25.62 5.24 0.86
CA GLY A 3 26.81 5.44 1.68
C GLY A 3 27.07 4.36 2.74
N LEU A 4 26.08 3.53 3.09
CA LEU A 4 26.27 2.35 3.93
C LEU A 4 26.83 1.19 3.11
N PHE A 5 26.26 0.92 1.92
CA PHE A 5 26.74 -0.18 1.06
C PHE A 5 28.18 0.03 0.57
N GLU A 6 28.62 1.27 0.38
CA GLU A 6 30.01 1.58 0.05
C GLU A 6 31.03 1.02 1.06
N LYS A 7 30.62 0.87 2.34
CA LYS A 7 31.48 0.30 3.40
C LYS A 7 31.73 -1.20 3.22
N TYR A 8 30.96 -1.86 2.38
CA TYR A 8 31.04 -3.29 2.13
C TYR A 8 31.50 -3.63 0.70
N THR A 9 32.06 -2.65 -0.03
CA THR A 9 32.54 -2.83 -1.39
C THR A 9 33.56 -3.98 -1.45
N GLY A 10 33.36 -4.91 -2.38
CA GLY A 10 34.23 -6.08 -2.58
C GLY A 10 33.91 -7.27 -1.68
N ILE A 11 32.94 -7.16 -0.77
CA ILE A 11 32.45 -8.29 0.04
C ILE A 11 31.30 -8.97 -0.68
N THR A 12 31.38 -10.28 -0.84
CA THR A 12 30.34 -11.12 -1.44
C THR A 12 29.99 -12.25 -0.50
N ILE A 13 28.71 -12.43 -0.21
CA ILE A 13 28.19 -13.52 0.62
C ILE A 13 27.19 -14.32 -0.23
N LYS A 14 27.49 -15.60 -0.48
CA LYS A 14 26.58 -16.49 -1.20
C LYS A 14 25.36 -16.83 -0.36
N GLY A 15 24.22 -16.88 -1.00
CA GLY A 15 22.97 -17.27 -0.37
C GLY A 15 22.98 -18.74 0.03
N ALA A 16 22.39 -19.04 1.19
CA ALA A 16 22.17 -20.39 1.67
C ALA A 16 20.90 -20.40 2.53
N GLU A 17 19.95 -21.29 2.23
CA GLU A 17 18.66 -21.31 2.95
C GLU A 17 18.81 -21.88 4.36
N ASP A 18 19.69 -22.89 4.52
CA ASP A 18 19.81 -23.64 5.77
C ASP A 18 20.59 -22.91 6.87
N ASN A 19 21.45 -21.94 6.51
CA ASN A 19 22.32 -21.27 7.48
C ASN A 19 22.23 -19.73 7.43
N VAL A 20 21.22 -19.17 6.79
CA VAL A 20 21.08 -17.70 6.66
C VAL A 20 21.00 -16.98 8.01
N ALA A 21 20.44 -17.61 9.03
CA ALA A 21 20.37 -17.06 10.38
C ALA A 21 21.78 -17.01 11.04
N GLU A 22 22.62 -18.02 10.81
CA GLU A 22 23.99 -18.05 11.29
C GLU A 22 24.86 -17.00 10.58
N ILE A 23 24.76 -16.89 9.27
CA ILE A 23 25.43 -15.84 8.48
C ILE A 23 25.00 -14.46 8.96
N PHE A 24 23.72 -14.23 9.15
CA PHE A 24 23.20 -12.97 9.73
C PHE A 24 23.79 -12.70 11.11
N SER A 25 23.85 -13.72 11.99
CA SER A 25 24.39 -13.58 13.36
C SER A 25 25.83 -13.11 13.38
N GLN A 26 26.68 -13.74 12.55
CA GLN A 26 28.07 -13.37 12.45
C GLN A 26 28.25 -11.93 11.99
N PHE A 27 27.47 -11.50 11.00
CA PHE A 27 27.53 -10.13 10.49
C PHE A 27 26.97 -9.12 11.49
N TYR A 28 25.83 -9.41 12.10
CA TYR A 28 25.17 -8.53 13.08
C TYR A 28 26.00 -8.25 14.32
N ALA A 29 26.77 -9.26 14.81
CA ALA A 29 27.61 -9.13 15.99
C ALA A 29 28.74 -8.10 15.81
N ILE A 30 29.25 -7.89 14.61
CA ILE A 30 30.39 -7.03 14.31
C ILE A 30 30.02 -5.71 13.62
N ASP A 31 28.76 -5.55 13.17
CA ASP A 31 28.39 -4.40 12.36
C ASP A 31 28.17 -3.12 13.19
N GLN A 32 29.14 -2.23 13.14
CA GLN A 32 29.05 -0.89 13.71
C GLN A 32 28.59 0.16 12.68
N HIS A 33 28.70 -0.13 11.38
CA HIS A 33 28.37 0.81 10.32
C HIS A 33 26.86 0.98 10.21
N ALA A 34 26.08 -0.12 10.27
CA ALA A 34 24.64 -0.07 10.27
C ALA A 34 24.09 0.72 11.47
N LYS A 35 24.66 0.53 12.67
CA LYS A 35 24.30 1.30 13.88
C LYS A 35 24.52 2.80 13.70
N LEU A 36 25.70 3.17 13.22
CA LEU A 36 26.06 4.58 13.01
C LEU A 36 25.17 5.22 11.94
N TRP A 37 24.99 4.53 10.82
CA TRP A 37 24.13 4.99 9.73
C TRP A 37 22.69 5.22 10.20
N LEU A 38 22.09 4.24 10.88
CA LEU A 38 20.73 4.33 11.39
C LEU A 38 20.56 5.48 12.40
N ARG A 39 21.50 5.60 13.33
CA ARG A 39 21.51 6.70 14.31
C ARG A 39 21.53 8.07 13.62
N THR A 40 22.42 8.24 12.64
CA THR A 40 22.55 9.49 11.88
C THR A 40 21.27 9.80 11.12
N LEU A 41 20.69 8.81 10.45
CA LEU A 41 19.43 8.96 9.71
C LEU A 41 18.29 9.41 10.63
N LEU A 42 18.11 8.74 11.77
CA LEU A 42 17.01 9.03 12.68
C LEU A 42 17.14 10.37 13.41
N GLN A 43 18.34 10.95 13.48
CA GLN A 43 18.54 12.32 13.97
C GLN A 43 17.91 13.37 13.06
N SER A 44 17.71 13.09 11.77
CA SER A 44 17.04 13.97 10.80
C SER A 44 15.52 13.86 10.80
N SER A 45 14.92 13.14 11.75
CA SER A 45 13.49 12.87 11.81
C SER A 45 12.64 14.14 11.81
N GLN A 46 11.68 14.21 10.88
CA GLN A 46 10.71 15.31 10.83
C GLN A 46 9.59 15.08 11.85
N LEU A 47 9.38 16.06 12.70
CA LEU A 47 8.32 16.05 13.71
C LEU A 47 7.15 16.94 13.30
N LYS A 48 6.02 16.76 13.97
CA LYS A 48 4.89 17.70 13.89
C LYS A 48 5.37 19.10 14.28
N ASP A 49 5.00 20.12 13.48
CA ASP A 49 5.44 21.49 13.61
C ASP A 49 4.30 22.44 13.18
N ASP A 50 3.67 23.08 14.16
CA ASP A 50 2.56 24.00 13.90
C ASP A 50 3.01 25.27 13.13
N THR A 51 4.27 25.71 13.27
CA THR A 51 4.79 26.84 12.50
C THR A 51 4.83 26.51 11.01
N LYS A 52 5.39 25.33 10.67
CA LYS A 52 5.42 24.82 9.30
C LYS A 52 4.00 24.54 8.77
N SER A 53 3.13 24.01 9.62
CA SER A 53 1.73 23.77 9.29
C SER A 53 1.00 25.06 8.91
N ILE A 54 1.11 26.11 9.73
CA ILE A 54 0.50 27.41 9.49
C ILE A 54 1.06 28.04 8.20
N ALA A 55 2.37 27.98 7.98
CA ALA A 55 2.99 28.50 6.76
C ALA A 55 2.42 27.80 5.50
N LEU A 56 2.32 26.48 5.51
CA LEU A 56 1.73 25.69 4.41
C LEU A 56 0.24 26.01 4.22
N ARG A 57 -0.53 26.18 5.31
CA ARG A 57 -1.93 26.59 5.22
C ARG A 57 -2.09 27.96 4.56
N LEU A 58 -1.27 28.93 4.94
CA LEU A 58 -1.28 30.27 4.34
C LEU A 58 -0.86 30.26 2.87
N GLU A 59 0.14 29.45 2.50
CA GLU A 59 0.51 29.22 1.12
C GLU A 59 -0.64 28.59 0.33
N GLY A 60 -1.32 27.59 0.91
CA GLY A 60 -2.53 26.99 0.35
C GLY A 60 -3.64 28.02 0.11
N ASN A 61 -3.86 28.98 1.04
CA ASN A 61 -4.81 30.07 0.87
C ASN A 61 -4.45 30.96 -0.34
N LYS A 62 -3.16 31.25 -0.55
CA LYS A 62 -2.69 31.99 -1.72
C LYS A 62 -3.01 31.26 -3.01
N TYR A 63 -2.66 29.99 -3.10
CA TYR A 63 -2.99 29.19 -4.29
C TYR A 63 -4.50 29.02 -4.52
N TYR A 64 -5.29 28.95 -3.44
CA TYR A 64 -6.74 28.91 -3.55
C TYR A 64 -7.29 30.21 -4.17
N ALA A 65 -6.80 31.38 -3.74
CA ALA A 65 -7.18 32.67 -4.29
C ALA A 65 -6.79 32.81 -5.78
N GLU A 66 -5.65 32.22 -6.16
CA GLU A 66 -5.15 32.14 -7.55
C GLU A 66 -5.90 31.08 -8.38
N LYS A 67 -6.87 30.36 -7.81
CA LYS A 67 -7.58 29.21 -8.42
C LYS A 67 -6.66 28.06 -8.86
N ASN A 68 -5.46 27.98 -8.29
CA ASN A 68 -4.56 26.84 -8.46
C ASN A 68 -4.90 25.75 -7.44
N PHE A 69 -6.02 25.06 -7.69
CA PHE A 69 -6.61 24.13 -6.73
C PHE A 69 -5.71 22.92 -6.45
N ARG A 70 -4.93 22.45 -7.43
CA ARG A 70 -3.98 21.33 -7.23
C ARG A 70 -2.90 21.70 -6.20
N LYS A 71 -2.27 22.86 -6.34
CA LYS A 71 -1.27 23.33 -5.37
C LYS A 71 -1.90 23.62 -4.00
N ALA A 72 -3.07 24.26 -3.97
CA ALA A 72 -3.79 24.52 -2.73
C ALA A 72 -4.08 23.22 -1.97
N PHE A 73 -4.57 22.17 -2.68
CA PHE A 73 -4.82 20.85 -2.10
C PHE A 73 -3.54 20.23 -1.48
N ARG A 74 -2.42 20.23 -2.21
CA ARG A 74 -1.13 19.71 -1.70
C ARG A 74 -0.69 20.47 -0.45
N CYS A 75 -0.77 21.81 -0.47
CA CYS A 75 -0.39 22.64 0.68
C CYS A 75 -1.27 22.36 1.90
N TYR A 76 -2.60 22.31 1.76
CA TYR A 76 -3.49 21.99 2.87
C TYR A 76 -3.28 20.59 3.42
N THR A 77 -3.11 19.57 2.54
CA THR A 77 -2.90 18.20 2.99
C THR A 77 -1.55 18.03 3.67
N LYS A 78 -0.47 18.65 3.15
CA LYS A 78 0.82 18.72 3.85
C LYS A 78 0.73 19.48 5.17
N ALA A 79 0.03 20.63 5.21
CA ALA A 79 -0.22 21.38 6.45
C ALA A 79 -0.86 20.48 7.51
N LEU A 80 -1.88 19.70 7.11
CA LEU A 80 -2.58 18.76 8.00
C LEU A 80 -1.62 17.71 8.58
N CYS A 81 -0.68 17.21 7.76
CA CYS A 81 0.32 16.26 8.23
C CYS A 81 1.27 16.85 9.28
N PHE A 82 1.61 18.13 9.21
CA PHE A 82 2.46 18.81 10.20
C PHE A 82 1.72 19.31 11.43
N ALA A 83 0.41 19.52 11.37
CA ALA A 83 -0.39 20.13 12.43
C ALA A 83 -0.46 19.27 13.70
N ARG A 84 -0.42 19.95 14.86
CA ARG A 84 -0.88 19.45 16.17
C ARG A 84 -2.21 20.11 16.54
N ASN A 85 -2.29 21.42 16.40
CA ASN A 85 -3.39 22.26 16.91
C ASN A 85 -4.23 22.92 15.80
N ASP A 86 -3.72 23.07 14.58
CA ASP A 86 -4.36 23.84 13.49
C ASP A 86 -5.29 22.99 12.59
N LEU A 87 -5.58 21.74 12.99
CA LEU A 87 -6.30 20.75 12.20
C LEU A 87 -7.68 21.24 11.72
N GLY A 88 -8.45 21.86 12.61
CA GLY A 88 -9.78 22.37 12.28
C GLY A 88 -9.76 23.51 11.26
N PHE A 89 -8.81 24.45 11.37
CA PHE A 89 -8.67 25.56 10.41
C PHE A 89 -8.24 25.05 9.02
N ILE A 90 -7.32 24.08 8.98
CA ILE A 90 -6.84 23.51 7.71
C ILE A 90 -7.98 22.80 6.98
N THR A 91 -8.74 21.95 7.69
CA THR A 91 -9.86 21.20 7.09
C THR A 91 -11.03 22.13 6.74
N ALA A 92 -11.26 23.21 7.51
CA ALA A 92 -12.21 24.24 7.13
C ALA A 92 -11.83 24.93 5.80
N ASN A 93 -10.55 25.23 5.59
CA ASN A 93 -10.05 25.80 4.34
C ASN A 93 -10.10 24.79 3.19
N ARG A 94 -9.67 23.52 3.44
CA ARG A 94 -9.70 22.46 2.42
C ARG A 94 -11.14 22.10 2.02
N SER A 95 -12.10 22.15 2.94
CA SER A 95 -13.52 21.99 2.60
C SER A 95 -14.04 23.08 1.64
N ALA A 96 -13.51 24.33 1.73
CA ALA A 96 -13.85 25.36 0.75
C ALA A 96 -13.33 25.02 -0.65
N LEU A 97 -12.11 24.48 -0.73
CA LEU A 97 -11.54 23.99 -1.97
C LEU A 97 -12.41 22.89 -2.58
N PHE A 98 -12.80 21.87 -1.80
CA PHE A 98 -13.64 20.78 -2.26
C PHE A 98 -15.00 21.26 -2.75
N TYR A 99 -15.61 22.20 -2.05
CA TYR A 99 -16.86 22.82 -2.51
C TYR A 99 -16.70 23.49 -3.88
N MET A 100 -15.62 24.26 -4.09
CA MET A 100 -15.35 24.98 -5.35
C MET A 100 -15.01 24.03 -6.51
N THR A 101 -14.49 22.85 -6.23
CA THR A 101 -14.10 21.84 -7.24
C THR A 101 -15.17 20.78 -7.49
N GLY A 102 -16.32 20.85 -6.79
CA GLY A 102 -17.42 19.89 -6.94
C GLY A 102 -17.25 18.56 -6.21
N HIS A 103 -16.24 18.45 -5.30
CA HIS A 103 -16.01 17.29 -4.46
C HIS A 103 -16.83 17.40 -3.16
N TYR A 104 -18.16 17.32 -3.30
CA TYR A 104 -19.08 17.65 -2.20
C TYR A 104 -19.05 16.62 -1.06
N GLU A 105 -18.82 15.34 -1.34
CA GLU A 105 -18.67 14.30 -0.33
C GLU A 105 -17.39 14.51 0.50
N ASP A 106 -16.26 14.83 -0.16
CA ASP A 106 -15.01 15.18 0.52
C ASP A 106 -15.15 16.47 1.32
N CYS A 107 -15.92 17.44 0.80
CA CYS A 107 -16.25 18.66 1.52
C CYS A 107 -16.99 18.35 2.83
N LEU A 108 -18.01 17.49 2.79
CA LEU A 108 -18.76 17.07 3.98
C LEU A 108 -17.87 16.35 4.99
N SER A 109 -16.97 15.50 4.53
CA SER A 109 -16.02 14.78 5.37
C SER A 109 -15.07 15.73 6.10
N ASP A 110 -14.51 16.73 5.38
CA ASP A 110 -13.64 17.75 5.99
C ASP A 110 -14.40 18.66 6.97
N ILE A 111 -15.65 19.00 6.69
CA ILE A 111 -16.49 19.75 7.62
C ILE A 111 -16.73 18.95 8.90
N ALA A 112 -17.09 17.67 8.78
CA ALA A 112 -17.28 16.78 9.92
C ALA A 112 -16.02 16.63 10.77
N PHE A 113 -14.84 16.56 10.13
CA PHE A 113 -13.57 16.53 10.84
C PHE A 113 -13.25 17.89 11.51
N ALA A 114 -13.52 19.01 10.84
CA ALA A 114 -13.29 20.35 11.38
C ALA A 114 -14.10 20.61 12.67
N PHE A 115 -15.36 20.12 12.73
CA PHE A 115 -16.21 20.26 13.92
C PHE A 115 -15.75 19.45 15.15
N LYS A 116 -14.79 18.52 15.00
CA LYS A 116 -14.16 17.83 16.13
C LYS A 116 -13.14 18.74 16.85
N HIS A 117 -12.84 19.92 16.31
CA HIS A 117 -11.86 20.85 16.83
C HIS A 117 -12.52 22.18 17.24
N ASP A 118 -11.87 22.89 18.16
CA ASP A 118 -12.37 24.20 18.56
C ASP A 118 -12.14 25.22 17.44
N LEU A 119 -13.23 25.85 17.01
CA LEU A 119 -13.25 26.82 15.93
C LEU A 119 -14.04 28.06 16.35
N PRO A 120 -13.62 29.26 15.90
CA PRO A 120 -14.41 30.47 16.10
C PRO A 120 -15.79 30.41 15.44
N ASP A 121 -16.80 31.04 16.06
CA ASP A 121 -18.18 31.00 15.60
C ASP A 121 -18.38 31.41 14.15
N HIS A 122 -17.64 32.43 13.69
CA HIS A 122 -17.73 32.90 12.31
C HIS A 122 -17.24 31.83 11.28
N ILE A 123 -16.36 30.94 11.70
CA ILE A 123 -15.92 29.78 10.87
C ILE A 123 -16.95 28.68 10.97
N LYS A 124 -17.44 28.35 12.17
CA LYS A 124 -18.50 27.33 12.36
C LYS A 124 -19.70 27.64 11.50
N LEU A 125 -20.15 28.92 11.48
CA LEU A 125 -21.27 29.33 10.64
C LEU A 125 -21.02 29.12 9.14
N LYS A 126 -19.83 29.46 8.64
CA LYS A 126 -19.45 29.19 7.23
C LYS A 126 -19.46 27.71 6.90
N LEU A 127 -19.05 26.86 7.84
CA LEU A 127 -19.06 25.41 7.66
C LEU A 127 -20.50 24.85 7.65
N LEU A 128 -21.37 25.32 8.55
CA LEU A 128 -22.80 24.93 8.57
C LEU A 128 -23.50 25.28 7.25
N ILE A 129 -23.33 26.50 6.76
CA ILE A 129 -23.91 26.94 5.48
C ILE A 129 -23.33 26.09 4.31
N ARG A 130 -22.03 25.83 4.29
CA ARG A 130 -21.40 24.99 3.26
C ARG A 130 -21.90 23.56 3.31
N ARG A 131 -22.09 22.98 4.52
CA ARG A 131 -22.66 21.64 4.72
C ARG A 131 -24.06 21.55 4.13
N ILE A 132 -24.94 22.52 4.40
CA ILE A 132 -26.29 22.58 3.85
C ILE A 132 -26.26 22.62 2.31
N LYS A 133 -25.39 23.46 1.72
CA LYS A 133 -25.21 23.54 0.26
C LYS A 133 -24.78 22.20 -0.34
N CYS A 134 -23.81 21.53 0.26
CA CYS A 134 -23.34 20.24 -0.21
C CYS A 134 -24.44 19.18 -0.14
N LEU A 135 -25.17 19.08 0.99
CA LEU A 135 -26.28 18.14 1.15
C LEU A 135 -27.39 18.39 0.12
N ALA A 136 -27.78 19.63 -0.11
CA ALA A 136 -28.77 20.01 -1.11
C ALA A 136 -28.35 19.62 -2.54
N ILE A 137 -27.09 19.87 -2.90
CA ILE A 137 -26.53 19.52 -4.22
C ILE A 137 -26.46 18.00 -4.42
N LEU A 138 -26.16 17.25 -3.37
CA LEU A 138 -26.12 15.78 -3.38
C LEU A 138 -27.53 15.14 -3.24
N HIS A 139 -28.60 15.92 -3.19
CA HIS A 139 -29.99 15.46 -2.96
C HIS A 139 -30.15 14.65 -1.67
N LEU A 140 -29.37 14.97 -0.63
CA LEU A 140 -29.46 14.39 0.70
C LEU A 140 -30.39 15.22 1.59
N ASP A 141 -30.88 14.63 2.70
CA ASP A 141 -31.72 15.35 3.67
C ASP A 141 -30.94 16.51 4.32
N VAL A 142 -31.48 17.72 4.19
CA VAL A 142 -30.89 18.95 4.73
C VAL A 142 -31.50 19.39 6.08
N LYS A 143 -32.61 18.76 6.51
CA LYS A 143 -33.41 19.24 7.64
C LYS A 143 -32.58 19.42 8.91
N ASN A 144 -31.92 18.37 9.35
CA ASN A 144 -31.11 18.45 10.58
C ASN A 144 -29.99 19.49 10.49
N ALA A 145 -29.36 19.65 9.32
CA ALA A 145 -28.30 20.63 9.11
C ALA A 145 -28.83 22.07 9.11
N VAL A 146 -30.05 22.28 8.63
CA VAL A 146 -30.75 23.59 8.69
C VAL A 146 -31.13 23.90 10.12
N ASP A 147 -31.75 22.98 10.85
CA ASP A 147 -32.13 23.13 12.25
C ASP A 147 -30.92 23.49 13.12
N GLU A 148 -29.80 22.75 12.98
CA GLU A 148 -28.53 23.04 13.68
C GLU A 148 -27.99 24.43 13.35
N ALA A 149 -28.03 24.86 12.10
CA ALA A 149 -27.57 26.18 11.69
C ALA A 149 -28.47 27.32 12.22
N VAL A 150 -29.80 27.11 12.24
CA VAL A 150 -30.77 28.06 12.79
C VAL A 150 -30.59 28.19 14.30
N ASP A 151 -30.45 27.09 15.04
CA ASP A 151 -30.21 27.09 16.48
C ASP A 151 -28.91 27.82 16.83
N PHE A 152 -27.84 27.54 16.04
CA PHE A 152 -26.56 28.23 16.20
C PHE A 152 -26.64 29.73 15.98
N THR A 153 -27.63 30.19 15.21
CA THR A 153 -27.83 31.62 14.84
C THR A 153 -29.01 32.26 15.52
N SER A 154 -29.62 31.62 16.52
CA SER A 154 -30.88 32.07 17.18
C SER A 154 -30.90 33.50 17.67
N THR A 155 -29.72 34.12 17.89
CA THR A 155 -29.52 35.50 18.35
C THR A 155 -29.02 36.45 17.23
N ARG A 156 -28.90 35.98 15.96
CA ARG A 156 -28.28 36.75 14.87
C ARG A 156 -29.29 37.27 13.84
N GLU A 157 -28.82 38.23 13.02
CA GLU A 157 -29.62 39.01 12.06
C GLU A 157 -30.41 38.12 11.05
N ASP A 158 -31.56 38.57 10.60
CA ASP A 158 -32.43 37.92 9.61
C ASP A 158 -31.72 37.58 8.29
N LYS A 159 -30.72 38.35 7.89
CA LYS A 159 -29.87 38.07 6.72
C LYS A 159 -29.17 36.71 6.77
N VAL A 160 -28.74 36.25 7.94
CA VAL A 160 -28.10 34.96 8.11
C VAL A 160 -29.11 33.82 7.93
N LYS A 161 -30.32 33.99 8.44
CA LYS A 161 -31.42 33.05 8.25
C LYS A 161 -31.81 32.92 6.76
N GLU A 162 -31.82 34.05 6.04
CA GLU A 162 -32.06 34.06 4.59
C GLU A 162 -30.95 33.32 3.83
N GLU A 163 -29.67 33.48 4.24
CA GLU A 163 -28.56 32.74 3.63
C GLU A 163 -28.65 31.24 3.87
N ILE A 164 -29.06 30.80 5.06
CA ILE A 164 -29.31 29.38 5.39
C ILE A 164 -30.43 28.84 4.51
N LEU A 165 -31.54 29.56 4.35
CA LEU A 165 -32.63 29.12 3.50
C LEU A 165 -32.22 29.07 2.03
N LYS A 166 -31.49 30.02 1.51
CA LYS A 166 -30.92 29.99 0.17
C LYS A 166 -29.97 28.81 -0.03
N ALA A 167 -29.18 28.45 0.99
CA ALA A 167 -28.29 27.30 0.96
C ALA A 167 -29.04 25.99 0.78
N SER A 168 -30.22 25.81 1.42
CA SER A 168 -31.05 24.60 1.31
C SER A 168 -31.68 24.42 -0.08
N LEU A 169 -31.76 25.48 -0.87
CA LEU A 169 -32.29 25.49 -2.25
C LEU A 169 -31.19 25.33 -3.31
N SER A 170 -29.94 25.10 -2.92
CA SER A 170 -28.82 24.93 -3.84
C SER A 170 -29.05 23.75 -4.78
N LYS A 171 -28.83 23.96 -6.07
CA LYS A 171 -28.97 22.93 -7.11
C LYS A 171 -27.59 22.67 -7.72
N GLY A 172 -27.30 21.43 -7.97
CA GLY A 172 -26.08 20.99 -8.69
C GLY A 172 -26.45 19.94 -9.74
N SER A 173 -25.68 19.84 -10.77
CA SER A 173 -25.82 18.82 -11.83
C SER A 173 -24.82 17.67 -11.63
N THR A 174 -24.72 17.15 -10.44
CA THR A 174 -23.81 16.03 -10.19
C THR A 174 -24.59 14.74 -10.17
N GLU A 175 -24.45 13.94 -11.24
CA GLU A 175 -24.71 12.52 -11.10
C GLU A 175 -23.62 11.91 -10.19
N PRO A 176 -24.00 11.20 -9.12
CA PRO A 176 -23.02 10.52 -8.30
C PRO A 176 -22.26 9.52 -9.19
N LYS A 177 -20.94 9.69 -9.31
CA LYS A 177 -20.10 8.70 -10.00
C LYS A 177 -20.18 7.41 -9.17
N PRO A 178 -20.74 6.31 -9.73
CA PRO A 178 -20.77 5.05 -9.00
C PRO A 178 -19.32 4.66 -8.68
N ALA A 179 -19.03 4.42 -7.39
CA ALA A 179 -17.75 3.86 -6.99
C ALA A 179 -17.55 2.54 -7.76
N ALA A 180 -16.37 2.36 -8.34
CA ALA A 180 -16.05 1.12 -9.05
C ALA A 180 -16.18 -0.04 -8.06
N LYS A 181 -17.17 -0.89 -8.27
CA LYS A 181 -17.42 -2.05 -7.40
C LYS A 181 -16.27 -3.04 -7.60
N VAL A 182 -15.60 -3.41 -6.51
CA VAL A 182 -14.63 -4.51 -6.55
C VAL A 182 -15.35 -5.77 -7.00
N PRO A 183 -14.92 -6.44 -8.08
CA PRO A 183 -15.49 -7.72 -8.47
C PRO A 183 -15.35 -8.74 -7.35
N SER A 184 -16.29 -9.65 -7.21
CA SER A 184 -16.25 -10.74 -6.25
C SER A 184 -16.55 -12.06 -6.95
N LEU A 185 -15.96 -13.14 -6.47
CA LEU A 185 -16.42 -14.49 -6.82
C LEU A 185 -17.74 -14.75 -6.09
N LYS A 186 -18.70 -15.37 -6.78
CA LYS A 186 -19.92 -15.85 -6.14
C LYS A 186 -19.59 -17.11 -5.34
N ASP A 187 -20.28 -17.34 -4.23
CA ASP A 187 -19.98 -18.47 -3.32
C ASP A 187 -19.96 -19.83 -4.05
N ALA A 188 -20.86 -20.07 -4.99
CA ALA A 188 -20.90 -21.27 -5.82
C ALA A 188 -19.76 -21.37 -6.85
N GLU A 189 -19.02 -20.29 -7.07
CA GLU A 189 -17.90 -20.20 -8.01
C GLU A 189 -16.54 -20.23 -7.31
N ILE A 190 -16.50 -20.27 -5.98
CA ILE A 190 -15.25 -20.32 -5.20
C ILE A 190 -14.68 -21.74 -5.22
N ASN A 191 -13.37 -21.85 -5.42
CA ASN A 191 -12.67 -23.13 -5.29
C ASN A 191 -12.50 -23.47 -3.81
N CYS A 192 -12.99 -24.62 -3.37
CA CYS A 192 -12.96 -25.01 -1.95
C CYS A 192 -11.56 -25.23 -1.37
N ASN A 193 -10.57 -25.50 -2.21
CA ASN A 193 -9.17 -25.70 -1.83
C ASN A 193 -8.28 -24.48 -2.13
N PHE A 194 -8.86 -23.42 -2.71
CA PHE A 194 -8.13 -22.28 -3.23
C PHE A 194 -9.06 -21.05 -3.20
N LEU A 195 -9.36 -20.55 -2.00
CA LEU A 195 -10.49 -19.66 -1.74
C LEU A 195 -10.46 -18.35 -2.51
N SER A 196 -9.28 -17.82 -2.82
CA SER A 196 -9.15 -16.63 -3.65
C SER A 196 -9.33 -16.91 -5.15
N ALA A 197 -9.48 -18.17 -5.54
CA ALA A 197 -9.63 -18.60 -6.91
C ALA A 197 -11.05 -19.05 -7.25
N SER A 198 -11.42 -18.91 -8.53
CA SER A 198 -12.62 -19.52 -9.09
C SER A 198 -12.51 -21.04 -9.13
N SER A 199 -13.63 -21.76 -8.97
CA SER A 199 -13.74 -23.20 -9.21
C SER A 199 -13.39 -23.60 -10.65
N ALA A 200 -13.30 -22.63 -11.54
CA ALA A 200 -12.87 -22.81 -12.93
C ALA A 200 -11.38 -23.12 -13.09
N VAL A 201 -10.58 -22.94 -12.03
CA VAL A 201 -9.14 -23.23 -12.04
C VAL A 201 -8.77 -24.16 -10.89
N SER A 202 -7.63 -24.86 -11.00
CA SER A 202 -7.06 -25.66 -9.91
C SER A 202 -5.55 -25.58 -9.89
N LEU A 203 -5.00 -25.72 -8.68
CA LEU A 203 -3.57 -25.86 -8.45
C LEU A 203 -3.16 -27.29 -8.73
N ARG A 204 -2.10 -27.48 -9.52
CA ARG A 204 -1.49 -28.78 -9.81
C ARG A 204 0.01 -28.74 -9.56
N TYR A 205 0.61 -29.91 -9.52
CA TYR A 205 2.05 -30.11 -9.41
C TYR A 205 2.51 -31.19 -10.38
N ASP A 206 3.59 -30.92 -11.09
CA ASP A 206 4.38 -31.95 -11.78
C ASP A 206 5.88 -31.60 -11.66
N GLU A 207 6.75 -32.59 -12.02
CA GLU A 207 8.20 -32.42 -11.88
C GLU A 207 8.82 -31.39 -12.85
N ILE A 208 8.16 -31.13 -13.97
CA ILE A 208 8.67 -30.23 -15.02
C ILE A 208 8.33 -28.77 -14.72
N ARG A 209 7.06 -28.51 -14.35
CA ARG A 209 6.51 -27.18 -14.12
C ARG A 209 6.47 -26.78 -12.65
N GLY A 210 6.66 -27.74 -11.75
CA GLY A 210 6.42 -27.53 -10.34
C GLY A 210 4.93 -27.26 -10.06
N ARG A 211 4.66 -26.40 -9.09
CA ARG A 211 3.31 -25.89 -8.82
C ARG A 211 2.85 -24.99 -9.96
N HIS A 212 1.67 -25.20 -10.48
CA HIS A 212 1.10 -24.43 -11.57
C HIS A 212 -0.43 -24.46 -11.53
N VAL A 213 -1.07 -23.48 -12.15
CA VAL A 213 -2.51 -23.35 -12.21
C VAL A 213 -3.02 -23.81 -13.58
N VAL A 214 -4.09 -24.60 -13.61
CA VAL A 214 -4.73 -25.09 -14.84
C VAL A 214 -6.22 -24.76 -14.86
N ALA A 215 -6.78 -24.61 -16.07
CA ALA A 215 -8.21 -24.50 -16.27
C ALA A 215 -8.93 -25.83 -16.06
N ASN A 216 -10.05 -25.83 -15.33
CA ASN A 216 -10.93 -26.98 -15.12
C ASN A 216 -12.05 -27.06 -16.17
N LYS A 217 -12.39 -25.93 -16.77
CA LYS A 217 -13.41 -25.77 -17.81
C LYS A 217 -12.93 -24.78 -18.86
N ARG A 218 -13.65 -24.70 -20.00
CA ARG A 218 -13.38 -23.65 -21.00
C ARG A 218 -13.61 -22.26 -20.37
N LEU A 219 -12.59 -21.41 -20.45
CA LEU A 219 -12.62 -20.02 -20.03
C LEU A 219 -12.79 -19.11 -21.23
N LYS A 220 -13.48 -18.00 -21.03
CA LYS A 220 -13.66 -16.94 -22.03
C LYS A 220 -12.94 -15.66 -21.58
N PRO A 221 -12.53 -14.81 -22.51
CA PRO A 221 -12.02 -13.48 -22.16
C PRO A 221 -12.95 -12.74 -21.21
N GLY A 222 -12.40 -12.25 -20.10
CA GLY A 222 -13.14 -11.55 -19.05
C GLY A 222 -13.63 -12.42 -17.89
N ASP A 223 -13.57 -13.75 -17.98
CA ASP A 223 -13.89 -14.64 -16.84
C ASP A 223 -12.96 -14.36 -15.67
N ILE A 224 -13.53 -14.14 -14.48
CA ILE A 224 -12.76 -13.87 -13.25
C ILE A 224 -12.17 -15.17 -12.73
N LEU A 225 -10.87 -15.19 -12.56
CA LEU A 225 -10.11 -16.36 -12.11
C LEU A 225 -9.65 -16.24 -10.66
N PHE A 226 -9.21 -15.04 -10.26
CA PHE A 226 -8.75 -14.74 -8.90
C PHE A 226 -9.29 -13.38 -8.44
N VAL A 227 -9.66 -13.31 -7.16
CA VAL A 227 -9.93 -12.08 -6.43
C VAL A 227 -9.23 -12.18 -5.10
N GLU A 228 -8.09 -11.52 -4.95
CA GLU A 228 -7.21 -11.71 -3.79
C GLU A 228 -6.81 -10.37 -3.17
N LYS A 229 -6.86 -10.31 -1.83
CA LYS A 229 -6.20 -9.25 -1.06
C LYS A 229 -4.73 -9.62 -0.84
N PRO A 230 -3.81 -8.64 -0.79
CA PRO A 230 -2.42 -8.98 -0.53
C PRO A 230 -2.26 -9.55 0.88
N PHE A 231 -1.43 -10.58 1.02
CA PHE A 231 -1.00 -11.06 2.34
C PHE A 231 -0.33 -9.93 3.14
N VAL A 232 0.58 -9.22 2.49
CA VAL A 232 1.13 -7.94 2.95
C VAL A 232 1.38 -7.03 1.75
N PHE A 233 1.39 -5.75 2.00
CA PHE A 233 1.87 -4.74 1.05
C PHE A 233 2.56 -3.60 1.79
N ALA A 234 3.41 -2.88 1.09
CA ALA A 234 3.97 -1.62 1.55
C ALA A 234 3.85 -0.56 0.44
N PRO A 235 3.42 0.66 0.76
CA PRO A 235 3.40 1.74 -0.21
C PRO A 235 4.79 1.99 -0.80
N VAL A 236 4.85 2.36 -2.09
CA VAL A 236 6.08 2.82 -2.71
C VAL A 236 6.19 4.34 -2.60
N PHE A 237 7.42 4.81 -2.51
CA PHE A 237 7.72 6.24 -2.50
C PHE A 237 7.98 6.71 -3.93
N ASN A 238 7.60 7.96 -4.23
CA ASN A 238 7.97 8.59 -5.50
C ASN A 238 9.43 9.06 -5.50
N ASP A 239 9.89 9.66 -6.60
CA ASP A 239 11.26 10.16 -6.76
C ASP A 239 11.62 11.23 -5.72
N ASP A 240 10.64 12.00 -5.23
CA ASP A 240 10.82 12.99 -4.17
C ASP A 240 10.79 12.37 -2.75
N LYS A 241 10.82 11.04 -2.62
CA LYS A 241 10.71 10.27 -1.37
C LYS A 241 9.39 10.47 -0.62
N GLU A 242 8.37 10.94 -1.31
CA GLU A 242 7.05 11.18 -0.72
C GLU A 242 6.08 10.03 -1.04
N LEU A 243 5.20 9.75 -0.10
CA LEU A 243 4.03 8.91 -0.35
C LEU A 243 2.92 9.73 -1.01
N SER A 244 2.05 9.06 -1.75
CA SER A 244 0.88 9.70 -2.34
C SER A 244 -0.04 10.28 -1.27
N LEU A 245 -0.32 11.57 -1.36
CA LEU A 245 -1.27 12.26 -0.47
C LEU A 245 -2.75 11.97 -0.80
N THR A 246 -2.98 11.28 -1.90
CA THR A 246 -4.33 10.91 -2.39
C THR A 246 -4.66 9.43 -2.14
N ARG A 247 -3.82 8.72 -1.37
CA ARG A 247 -4.01 7.30 -1.07
C ARG A 247 -3.99 7.03 0.42
N CYS A 248 -4.96 6.24 0.88
CA CYS A 248 -4.97 5.77 2.25
C CYS A 248 -3.79 4.83 2.51
N TYR A 249 -2.99 5.12 3.53
CA TYR A 249 -1.83 4.32 3.90
C TYR A 249 -2.17 2.87 4.31
N ASN A 250 -3.41 2.66 4.79
CA ASN A 250 -3.88 1.34 5.25
C ASN A 250 -4.54 0.49 4.15
N CYS A 251 -5.33 1.09 3.26
CA CYS A 251 -6.15 0.32 2.32
C CYS A 251 -5.96 0.72 0.84
N LEU A 252 -5.06 1.67 0.54
CA LEU A 252 -4.76 2.22 -0.77
C LEU A 252 -5.94 2.90 -1.49
N LYS A 253 -7.11 3.02 -0.84
CA LYS A 253 -8.26 3.71 -1.41
C LYS A 253 -7.89 5.12 -1.82
N LEU A 254 -8.37 5.55 -3.01
CA LEU A 254 -8.26 6.95 -3.44
C LEU A 254 -9.07 7.85 -2.51
N ILE A 255 -8.43 8.88 -1.99
CA ILE A 255 -9.00 9.82 -1.01
C ILE A 255 -8.51 11.24 -1.29
N TYR A 256 -9.40 12.20 -1.10
CA TYR A 256 -9.02 13.61 -1.07
C TYR A 256 -9.20 14.19 0.34
N SER A 257 -10.32 13.89 1.01
CA SER A 257 -10.55 14.23 2.41
C SER A 257 -9.86 13.23 3.33
N SER A 258 -8.53 13.37 3.45
CA SER A 258 -7.70 12.50 4.28
C SER A 258 -7.54 13.04 5.70
N ILE A 259 -7.36 12.13 6.67
CA ILE A 259 -6.92 12.45 8.04
C ILE A 259 -5.45 12.04 8.23
N PRO A 260 -4.64 12.81 8.98
CA PRO A 260 -3.22 12.50 9.15
C PRO A 260 -2.97 11.47 10.25
N CYS A 261 -1.79 10.85 10.21
CA CYS A 261 -1.23 10.20 11.39
C CYS A 261 -1.09 11.20 12.53
N GLN A 262 -1.29 10.75 13.77
CA GLN A 262 -1.14 11.61 14.95
C GLN A 262 0.33 11.92 15.29
N THR A 263 1.26 11.10 14.81
CA THR A 263 2.67 11.16 15.22
C THR A 263 3.61 11.51 14.07
N CYS A 264 3.55 10.82 12.91
CA CYS A 264 4.39 11.16 11.77
C CYS A 264 3.75 12.25 10.88
N VAL A 265 4.55 12.75 9.94
CA VAL A 265 4.18 13.83 9.00
C VAL A 265 3.99 13.33 7.57
N VAL A 266 3.90 12.02 7.37
CA VAL A 266 3.94 11.37 6.04
C VAL A 266 2.63 10.66 5.72
N CYS A 267 2.06 9.91 6.69
CA CYS A 267 0.94 9.00 6.42
C CYS A 267 -0.42 9.67 6.56
N VAL A 268 -1.29 9.39 5.59
CA VAL A 268 -2.69 9.83 5.58
C VAL A 268 -3.64 8.65 5.45
N PHE A 269 -4.85 8.78 5.98
CA PHE A 269 -5.85 7.70 6.06
C PHE A 269 -7.21 8.18 5.58
N CYS A 270 -8.05 7.26 5.10
CA CYS A 270 -9.40 7.59 4.65
C CYS A 270 -10.37 7.89 5.81
N ASN A 271 -10.16 7.27 6.97
CA ASN A 271 -10.97 7.44 8.18
C ASN A 271 -10.19 7.02 9.43
N GLU A 272 -10.82 7.16 10.59
CA GLU A 272 -10.23 6.81 11.88
C GLU A 272 -10.04 5.30 12.05
N GLU A 273 -10.92 4.48 11.50
CA GLU A 273 -10.79 3.02 11.54
C GLU A 273 -9.54 2.55 10.81
N CYS A 274 -9.29 3.07 9.60
CA CYS A 274 -8.07 2.76 8.85
C CYS A 274 -6.81 3.25 9.59
N ARG A 275 -6.87 4.40 10.27
CA ARG A 275 -5.75 4.90 11.07
C ARG A 275 -5.48 4.00 12.26
N GLU A 276 -6.51 3.61 12.98
CA GLU A 276 -6.40 2.75 14.16
C GLU A 276 -5.96 1.33 13.81
N SER A 277 -6.59 0.70 12.79
CA SER A 277 -6.19 -0.63 12.30
C SER A 277 -4.73 -0.66 11.88
N SER A 278 -4.31 0.34 11.08
CA SER A 278 -2.92 0.49 10.67
C SER A 278 -1.97 0.64 11.87
N TRP A 279 -2.36 1.42 12.88
CA TRP A 279 -1.57 1.61 14.08
C TRP A 279 -1.38 0.30 14.84
N GLN A 280 -2.45 -0.45 15.06
CA GLN A 280 -2.41 -1.71 15.79
C GLN A 280 -1.63 -2.79 15.06
N GLU A 281 -1.77 -2.86 13.72
CA GLU A 281 -1.17 -3.94 12.94
C GLU A 281 0.31 -3.72 12.63
N PHE A 282 0.73 -2.47 12.32
CA PHE A 282 2.11 -2.22 11.85
C PHE A 282 2.61 -0.79 12.06
N HIS A 283 1.78 0.25 11.91
CA HIS A 283 2.28 1.62 11.81
C HIS A 283 2.94 2.15 13.08
N GLN A 284 2.52 1.69 14.26
CA GLN A 284 3.15 2.07 15.53
C GLN A 284 4.67 1.81 15.55
N TRP A 285 5.11 0.74 14.89
CA TRP A 285 6.52 0.38 14.77
C TRP A 285 7.20 0.98 13.53
N GLU A 286 6.44 1.36 12.52
CA GLU A 286 6.95 2.01 11.31
C GLU A 286 7.07 3.53 11.46
N CYS A 287 6.26 4.12 12.31
CA CYS A 287 6.02 5.56 12.39
C CYS A 287 7.28 6.39 12.65
N CYS A 288 8.19 5.91 13.50
CA CYS A 288 9.47 6.58 13.74
C CYS A 288 10.35 6.58 12.48
N GLY A 289 10.44 5.44 11.80
CA GLY A 289 11.18 5.31 10.55
C GLY A 289 10.60 6.15 9.41
N MET A 290 9.25 6.32 9.37
CA MET A 290 8.59 7.19 8.39
C MET A 290 9.07 8.65 8.50
N ARG A 291 9.34 9.13 9.69
CA ARG A 291 9.79 10.50 9.93
C ARG A 291 11.21 10.79 9.43
N ALA A 292 11.99 9.74 9.17
CA ALA A 292 13.40 9.81 8.78
C ALA A 292 13.67 9.18 7.42
N ASP A 293 12.66 8.95 6.60
CA ASP A 293 12.75 8.30 5.30
C ASP A 293 13.38 6.90 5.33
N LEU A 294 13.40 6.24 6.50
CA LEU A 294 14.04 4.93 6.68
C LEU A 294 13.52 3.90 5.67
N TRP A 295 12.21 3.83 5.52
CA TRP A 295 11.56 2.83 4.66
C TRP A 295 11.81 3.07 3.17
N TYR A 296 11.98 4.32 2.74
CA TYR A 296 12.47 4.64 1.40
C TYR A 296 13.84 4.00 1.15
N HIS A 297 14.76 4.13 2.11
CA HIS A 297 16.12 3.59 1.98
C HIS A 297 16.17 2.06 2.07
N LEU A 298 15.24 1.43 2.77
CA LEU A 298 15.22 -0.03 2.94
C LEU A 298 14.53 -0.78 1.80
N GLY A 299 13.79 -0.09 0.93
CA GLY A 299 13.17 -0.68 -0.26
C GLY A 299 12.36 -1.94 0.06
N ILE A 300 12.79 -3.11 -0.46
CA ILE A 300 12.12 -4.41 -0.26
C ILE A 300 12.10 -4.85 1.22
N GLY A 301 12.94 -4.28 2.07
CA GLY A 301 12.91 -4.51 3.52
C GLY A 301 11.63 -3.99 4.16
N PHE A 302 10.97 -3.00 3.56
CA PHE A 302 9.73 -2.45 4.09
C PHE A 302 8.56 -3.45 4.06
N PRO A 303 8.17 -4.05 2.93
CA PRO A 303 7.16 -5.12 2.97
C PRO A 303 7.63 -6.37 3.73
N ALA A 304 8.95 -6.65 3.78
CA ALA A 304 9.49 -7.79 4.54
C ALA A 304 9.25 -7.64 6.05
N VAL A 305 9.43 -6.44 6.61
CA VAL A 305 9.13 -6.22 8.04
C VAL A 305 7.64 -6.32 8.33
N ARG A 306 6.77 -5.90 7.42
CA ARG A 306 5.31 -6.10 7.58
C ARG A 306 4.92 -7.57 7.57
N ALA A 307 5.55 -8.39 6.73
CA ALA A 307 5.37 -9.84 6.74
C ALA A 307 5.78 -10.43 8.10
N LEU A 308 6.88 -9.93 8.67
CA LEU A 308 7.33 -10.30 9.99
C LEU A 308 6.31 -9.94 11.08
N PHE A 309 5.77 -8.72 11.08
CA PHE A 309 4.75 -8.29 12.03
C PHE A 309 3.50 -9.18 11.97
N LYS A 310 3.08 -9.58 10.78
CA LYS A 310 1.94 -10.48 10.59
C LYS A 310 2.22 -11.90 11.11
N GLY A 311 3.46 -12.35 11.07
CA GLY A 311 3.88 -13.68 11.54
C GLY A 311 4.12 -13.80 13.03
N LEU A 312 4.63 -12.77 13.68
CA LEU A 312 5.04 -12.78 15.10
C LEU A 312 3.91 -12.84 16.13
N PRO A 313 2.68 -12.34 15.90
CA PRO A 313 1.58 -12.52 16.86
C PRO A 313 1.27 -13.99 17.17
N HIS A 314 1.62 -14.89 16.25
CA HIS A 314 1.47 -16.34 16.44
C HIS A 314 2.62 -16.96 17.24
N GLY A 315 3.53 -16.13 17.75
CA GLY A 315 4.64 -16.49 18.65
C GLY A 315 5.79 -17.18 17.94
N LEU A 316 6.97 -17.00 18.48
CA LEU A 316 8.19 -17.72 18.05
C LEU A 316 8.08 -19.23 18.15
N ARG A 317 7.12 -19.74 18.92
CA ARG A 317 6.79 -21.17 18.95
C ARG A 317 6.37 -21.70 17.58
N ALA A 318 5.79 -20.86 16.74
CA ALA A 318 5.51 -21.16 15.34
C ALA A 318 6.79 -21.29 14.48
N LEU A 319 7.93 -20.86 14.98
CA LEU A 319 9.20 -20.91 14.28
C LEU A 319 9.96 -22.26 14.47
N SER A 320 9.58 -23.03 15.48
CA SER A 320 10.29 -24.26 15.86
C SER A 320 9.47 -25.54 15.74
N SER A 321 8.17 -25.46 15.49
CA SER A 321 7.30 -26.65 15.35
C SER A 321 6.82 -26.84 13.92
N SER A 322 6.82 -28.08 13.46
CA SER A 322 6.12 -28.51 12.26
C SER A 322 4.65 -28.06 12.32
N TYR A 323 4.30 -27.07 11.54
CA TYR A 323 2.95 -26.53 11.45
C TYR A 323 2.03 -27.54 10.76
N GLU A 324 1.36 -28.37 11.50
CA GLU A 324 0.37 -29.31 10.93
C GLU A 324 -1.09 -28.81 11.00
N ASP A 325 -1.40 -27.68 11.66
CA ASP A 325 -2.81 -27.43 11.97
C ASP A 325 -3.25 -25.95 11.93
N THR A 326 -3.18 -25.30 10.75
CA THR A 326 -3.83 -23.99 10.58
C THR A 326 -4.94 -23.96 9.51
N ALA A 327 -5.36 -25.13 9.03
CA ALA A 327 -6.48 -25.25 8.07
C ALA A 327 -7.86 -24.86 8.62
N LYS A 328 -7.94 -24.37 9.86
CA LYS A 328 -9.21 -24.09 10.54
C LYS A 328 -9.75 -22.66 10.41
N PHE A 329 -8.97 -21.71 9.91
CA PHE A 329 -9.41 -20.32 9.90
C PHE A 329 -9.07 -19.61 8.57
N GLY A 330 -10.02 -19.56 7.64
CA GLY A 330 -9.96 -18.72 6.45
C GLY A 330 -9.21 -19.34 5.25
N ASP A 331 -8.75 -18.50 4.34
CA ASP A 331 -8.00 -18.90 3.15
C ASP A 331 -6.66 -19.50 3.56
N PRO A 332 -6.34 -20.76 3.18
CA PRO A 332 -5.06 -21.40 3.51
C PRO A 332 -3.86 -20.63 2.94
N PHE A 333 -4.06 -19.79 1.92
CA PHE A 333 -3.03 -18.95 1.33
C PHE A 333 -2.83 -17.61 2.05
N ASP A 334 -3.83 -17.11 2.78
CA ASP A 334 -3.74 -15.88 3.59
C ASP A 334 -3.25 -16.17 5.01
N ASN A 335 -2.15 -16.90 5.13
CA ASN A 335 -1.51 -17.14 6.42
C ASN A 335 0.01 -17.10 6.32
N TYR A 336 0.64 -16.82 7.45
CA TYR A 336 2.10 -16.69 7.52
C TYR A 336 2.85 -17.98 7.21
N PRO A 337 2.45 -19.18 7.69
CA PRO A 337 3.11 -20.43 7.33
C PRO A 337 3.14 -20.72 5.83
N TYR A 338 2.09 -20.33 5.12
CA TYR A 338 2.06 -20.47 3.67
C TYR A 338 2.99 -19.48 2.98
N PHE A 339 2.97 -18.21 3.41
CA PHE A 339 3.90 -17.22 2.93
C PHE A 339 5.36 -17.65 3.17
N ASP A 340 5.68 -18.16 4.35
CA ASP A 340 7.03 -18.62 4.70
C ASP A 340 7.53 -19.79 3.85
N LYS A 341 6.63 -20.52 3.19
CA LYS A 341 6.94 -21.62 2.25
C LYS A 341 7.06 -21.16 0.78
N LEU A 342 6.84 -19.89 0.46
CA LEU A 342 7.06 -19.38 -0.89
C LEU A 342 8.54 -19.47 -1.27
N ILE A 343 8.81 -19.58 -2.56
CA ILE A 343 10.17 -19.67 -3.09
C ILE A 343 10.94 -18.38 -2.75
N SER A 344 12.17 -18.54 -2.24
CA SER A 344 13.10 -17.45 -1.96
C SER A 344 14.24 -17.36 -2.98
N ASN A 345 14.62 -18.48 -3.60
CA ASN A 345 15.81 -18.61 -4.44
C ASN A 345 17.14 -18.16 -3.77
N LEU A 346 17.20 -18.09 -2.44
CA LEU A 346 18.40 -17.64 -1.71
C LEU A 346 19.66 -18.40 -2.13
N SER A 347 19.57 -19.73 -2.29
CA SER A 347 20.69 -20.59 -2.69
C SER A 347 21.20 -20.32 -4.11
N LYS A 348 20.44 -19.60 -4.92
CA LYS A 348 20.82 -19.23 -6.30
C LYS A 348 21.39 -17.81 -6.40
N MET A 349 21.30 -17.01 -5.33
CA MET A 349 21.83 -15.65 -5.31
C MET A 349 23.33 -15.64 -5.15
N ASP A 350 24.03 -14.95 -6.03
CA ASP A 350 25.48 -14.83 -5.96
C ASP A 350 25.95 -13.94 -4.77
N ASN A 351 25.12 -12.98 -4.37
CA ASN A 351 25.41 -12.10 -3.27
C ASN A 351 24.15 -11.68 -2.49
N ILE A 352 24.03 -12.13 -1.24
CA ILE A 352 22.94 -11.77 -0.32
C ILE A 352 23.33 -10.69 0.69
N LEU A 353 24.56 -10.15 0.61
CA LEU A 353 25.03 -9.13 1.53
C LEU A 353 24.10 -7.90 1.63
N PRO A 354 23.52 -7.37 0.53
CA PRO A 354 22.55 -6.28 0.61
C PRO A 354 21.33 -6.60 1.48
N LEU A 355 20.84 -7.85 1.41
CA LEU A 355 19.70 -8.32 2.22
C LEU A 355 20.12 -8.43 3.70
N ILE A 356 21.33 -8.93 3.98
CA ILE A 356 21.85 -9.05 5.35
C ILE A 356 22.00 -7.67 5.98
N VAL A 357 22.61 -6.71 5.29
CA VAL A 357 22.78 -5.33 5.79
C VAL A 357 21.43 -4.68 6.05
N THR A 358 20.47 -4.85 5.12
CA THR A 358 19.11 -4.34 5.30
C THR A 358 18.44 -4.98 6.51
N ALA A 359 18.57 -6.29 6.71
CA ALA A 359 18.02 -6.99 7.87
C ALA A 359 18.68 -6.51 9.17
N CYS A 360 20.00 -6.28 9.20
CA CYS A 360 20.71 -5.70 10.35
C CYS A 360 20.13 -4.33 10.73
N VAL A 361 19.94 -3.44 9.75
CA VAL A 361 19.35 -2.13 10.00
C VAL A 361 17.92 -2.25 10.57
N ILE A 362 17.11 -3.15 10.01
CA ILE A 362 15.73 -3.37 10.49
C ILE A 362 15.75 -3.89 11.93
N VAL A 363 16.56 -4.90 12.25
CA VAL A 363 16.62 -5.47 13.59
C VAL A 363 17.09 -4.43 14.61
N LEU A 364 18.15 -3.68 14.31
CA LEU A 364 18.63 -2.58 15.15
C LEU A 364 17.55 -1.50 15.37
N TYR A 365 16.80 -1.17 14.31
CA TYR A 365 15.69 -0.23 14.41
C TYR A 365 14.59 -0.75 15.32
N LEU A 366 14.20 -2.02 15.20
CA LEU A 366 13.17 -2.63 16.03
C LEU A 366 13.59 -2.73 17.49
N GLU A 367 14.87 -3.00 17.78
CA GLU A 367 15.43 -3.06 19.14
C GLU A 367 15.47 -1.68 19.80
N ASP A 368 16.13 -0.73 19.15
CA ASP A 368 16.56 0.52 19.79
C ASP A 368 15.51 1.64 19.71
N TYR A 369 14.59 1.60 18.72
CA TYR A 369 13.73 2.74 18.41
C TYR A 369 12.22 2.47 18.46
N THR A 370 11.78 1.21 18.53
CA THR A 370 10.34 0.91 18.47
C THR A 370 9.77 0.27 19.73
N GLY A 371 10.59 -0.37 20.52
CA GLY A 371 10.11 -1.21 21.64
C GLY A 371 9.42 -2.52 21.19
N TYR A 372 9.38 -2.83 19.88
CA TYR A 372 8.78 -4.06 19.35
C TYR A 372 9.40 -5.32 19.95
N LEU A 373 10.71 -5.31 20.12
CA LEU A 373 11.48 -6.42 20.72
C LEU A 373 11.68 -6.28 22.23
N LYS A 374 11.00 -5.33 22.90
CA LYS A 374 11.14 -5.11 24.33
C LYS A 374 10.75 -6.36 25.13
N GLY A 375 11.68 -6.89 25.90
CA GLY A 375 11.52 -8.11 26.67
C GLY A 375 11.87 -9.41 25.93
N MET A 376 12.07 -9.35 24.60
CA MET A 376 12.48 -10.47 23.76
C MET A 376 13.98 -10.41 23.36
N SER A 377 14.53 -9.23 23.28
CA SER A 377 15.86 -8.91 22.71
C SER A 377 17.08 -9.46 23.49
N LYS A 378 16.89 -10.03 24.68
CA LYS A 378 18.04 -10.57 25.48
C LYS A 378 18.50 -11.96 25.02
N GLN A 379 17.79 -12.60 24.10
CA GLN A 379 18.17 -13.91 23.56
C GLN A 379 18.80 -13.72 22.18
N THR A 380 20.12 -13.81 22.11
CA THR A 380 20.87 -13.68 20.86
C THR A 380 20.33 -14.61 19.76
N GLU A 381 19.96 -15.83 20.10
CA GLU A 381 19.37 -16.82 19.20
C GLU A 381 18.05 -16.32 18.56
N PHE A 382 17.25 -15.60 19.32
CA PHE A 382 16.01 -15.00 18.82
C PHE A 382 16.27 -13.91 17.78
N VAL A 383 17.17 -12.99 18.08
CA VAL A 383 17.55 -11.88 17.17
C VAL A 383 18.14 -12.44 15.88
N CYS A 384 18.96 -13.51 15.96
CA CYS A 384 19.54 -14.16 14.81
C CYS A 384 18.48 -14.85 13.93
N SER A 385 17.52 -15.54 14.54
CA SER A 385 16.39 -16.15 13.85
C SER A 385 15.53 -15.09 13.14
N LEU A 386 15.27 -13.95 13.80
CA LEU A 386 14.53 -12.83 13.25
C LEU A 386 15.22 -12.25 12.02
N GLY A 387 16.53 -11.98 12.12
CA GLY A 387 17.32 -11.44 11.03
C GLY A 387 17.37 -12.39 9.83
N GLY A 388 17.61 -13.68 10.06
CA GLY A 388 17.57 -14.70 9.00
C GLY A 388 16.21 -14.76 8.29
N ARG A 389 15.10 -14.63 9.04
CA ARG A 389 13.77 -14.55 8.43
C ARG A 389 13.56 -13.30 7.60
N LEU A 390 14.03 -12.14 8.05
CA LEU A 390 13.95 -10.92 7.25
C LEU A 390 14.71 -11.07 5.92
N VAL A 391 15.91 -11.67 5.94
CA VAL A 391 16.67 -11.98 4.72
C VAL A 391 15.85 -12.90 3.79
N LYS A 392 15.28 -13.97 4.34
CA LYS A 392 14.43 -14.91 3.58
C LYS A 392 13.20 -14.18 3.02
N HIS A 393 12.51 -13.35 3.81
CA HIS A 393 11.31 -12.63 3.36
C HIS A 393 11.62 -11.62 2.26
N MET A 394 12.74 -10.90 2.34
CA MET A 394 13.17 -10.02 1.25
C MET A 394 13.41 -10.82 -0.04
N ALA A 395 14.06 -11.96 0.04
CA ALA A 395 14.28 -12.85 -1.10
C ALA A 395 12.96 -13.42 -1.66
N GLN A 396 12.02 -13.83 -0.79
CA GLN A 396 10.68 -14.24 -1.21
C GLN A 396 9.91 -13.14 -1.92
N LEU A 397 9.98 -11.92 -1.41
CA LEU A 397 9.34 -10.76 -2.02
C LEU A 397 9.93 -10.42 -3.39
N GLN A 398 11.25 -10.56 -3.59
CA GLN A 398 11.86 -10.38 -4.91
C GLN A 398 11.26 -11.32 -5.97
N CYS A 399 10.92 -12.55 -5.59
CA CYS A 399 10.41 -13.57 -6.50
C CYS A 399 8.88 -13.55 -6.66
N ASN A 400 8.12 -13.06 -5.66
CA ASN A 400 6.68 -13.28 -5.60
C ASN A 400 5.86 -12.01 -5.47
N SER A 401 6.48 -10.83 -5.32
CA SER A 401 5.72 -9.61 -5.18
C SER A 401 5.22 -9.06 -6.51
N SER A 402 4.10 -8.35 -6.44
CA SER A 402 3.52 -7.62 -7.55
C SER A 402 3.50 -6.12 -7.23
N LEU A 403 3.77 -5.31 -8.24
CA LEU A 403 3.59 -3.87 -8.14
C LEU A 403 2.10 -3.57 -8.29
N ILE A 404 1.50 -3.00 -7.24
CA ILE A 404 0.11 -2.58 -7.24
C ILE A 404 0.00 -1.28 -8.03
N CYS A 405 -0.52 -1.40 -9.25
CA CYS A 405 -0.71 -0.28 -10.15
C CYS A 405 -2.20 0.00 -10.31
N THR A 406 -2.59 1.25 -10.24
CA THR A 406 -3.96 1.65 -10.56
C THR A 406 -3.99 2.47 -11.85
N LYS A 407 -5.18 2.59 -12.44
CA LYS A 407 -5.39 3.56 -13.51
C LYS A 407 -5.05 4.95 -12.98
N LEU A 408 -4.40 5.77 -13.80
CA LEU A 408 -4.09 7.15 -13.46
C LEU A 408 -5.35 7.85 -12.98
N ASN A 409 -5.21 8.61 -11.91
CA ASN A 409 -6.27 9.48 -11.43
C ASN A 409 -6.44 10.63 -12.43
N THR A 410 -7.48 10.57 -13.24
CA THR A 410 -7.81 11.58 -14.26
C THR A 410 -8.72 12.68 -13.74
N ASP A 411 -8.83 12.87 -12.41
CA ASP A 411 -9.60 13.96 -11.85
C ASP A 411 -9.09 15.31 -12.37
N LYS A 412 -10.02 16.18 -12.76
CA LYS A 412 -9.71 17.47 -13.38
C LYS A 412 -8.81 18.36 -12.51
N PHE A 413 -8.98 18.29 -11.18
CA PHE A 413 -8.30 19.18 -10.23
C PHE A 413 -7.19 18.48 -9.45
N PHE A 414 -7.31 17.16 -9.22
CA PHE A 414 -6.44 16.41 -8.32
C PHE A 414 -5.80 15.20 -9.00
N ALA A 415 -5.65 15.25 -10.34
CA ALA A 415 -4.96 14.20 -11.09
C ALA A 415 -3.59 13.88 -10.44
N SER A 416 -3.28 12.59 -10.34
CA SER A 416 -1.99 12.07 -9.90
C SER A 416 -1.33 11.36 -11.08
N GLU A 417 -0.02 11.56 -11.22
CA GLU A 417 0.79 10.85 -12.23
C GLU A 417 1.29 9.50 -11.70
N ASP A 418 1.15 9.25 -10.38
CA ASP A 418 1.58 8.01 -9.75
C ASP A 418 0.66 6.86 -10.14
N SER A 419 1.15 5.96 -10.98
CA SER A 419 0.47 4.71 -11.32
C SER A 419 0.85 3.58 -10.36
N SER A 420 2.08 3.59 -9.83
CA SER A 420 2.61 2.60 -8.89
C SER A 420 2.34 3.03 -7.46
N LEU A 421 1.51 2.28 -6.74
CA LEU A 421 1.05 2.65 -5.41
C LEU A 421 1.75 1.90 -4.29
N ALA A 422 2.02 0.61 -4.49
CA ALA A 422 2.55 -0.27 -3.46
C ALA A 422 3.21 -1.51 -4.07
N CYS A 423 4.07 -2.15 -3.28
CA CYS A 423 4.56 -3.50 -3.55
C CYS A 423 3.80 -4.46 -2.62
N GLY A 424 3.15 -5.48 -3.16
CA GLY A 424 2.34 -6.44 -2.41
C GLY A 424 2.59 -7.88 -2.84
N ILE A 425 2.28 -8.81 -1.94
CA ILE A 425 2.37 -10.24 -2.24
C ILE A 425 0.98 -10.87 -2.20
N TYR A 426 0.68 -11.62 -3.25
CA TYR A 426 -0.59 -12.32 -3.48
C TYR A 426 -0.29 -13.82 -3.58
N PRO A 427 -0.32 -14.57 -2.47
CA PRO A 427 0.16 -15.95 -2.44
C PRO A 427 -0.55 -16.89 -3.42
N SER A 428 -1.86 -16.70 -3.63
CA SER A 428 -2.63 -17.50 -4.57
C SER A 428 -2.23 -17.21 -6.02
N VAL A 429 -2.10 -15.95 -6.38
CA VAL A 429 -1.67 -15.51 -7.72
C VAL A 429 -0.22 -15.91 -7.99
N SER A 430 0.64 -15.96 -6.95
CA SER A 430 2.03 -16.41 -7.04
C SER A 430 2.18 -17.90 -7.41
N MET A 431 1.07 -18.67 -7.45
CA MET A 431 1.09 -20.06 -7.90
C MET A 431 1.06 -20.22 -9.41
N MET A 432 0.77 -19.17 -10.17
CA MET A 432 0.80 -19.19 -11.63
C MET A 432 2.23 -19.06 -12.12
N ASN A 433 2.64 -19.91 -13.07
CA ASN A 433 3.93 -19.82 -13.71
C ASN A 433 4.02 -18.66 -14.71
N HIS A 434 5.24 -18.34 -15.10
CA HIS A 434 5.53 -17.30 -16.07
C HIS A 434 5.30 -17.73 -17.52
N SER A 435 4.72 -16.81 -18.30
CA SER A 435 4.81 -16.80 -19.77
C SER A 435 5.03 -15.36 -20.23
N CYS A 436 5.95 -15.15 -21.17
CA CYS A 436 6.16 -13.82 -21.77
C CYS A 436 4.91 -13.27 -22.49
N LYS A 437 4.03 -14.18 -22.96
CA LYS A 437 2.65 -13.88 -23.34
C LYS A 437 1.73 -14.52 -22.31
N SER A 438 1.30 -13.73 -21.35
CA SER A 438 0.31 -14.12 -20.34
C SER A 438 -1.05 -14.39 -21.00
N ASN A 439 -1.80 -15.39 -20.53
CA ASN A 439 -3.19 -15.62 -20.91
C ASN A 439 -4.20 -15.04 -19.91
N ILE A 440 -3.72 -14.17 -18.99
CA ILE A 440 -4.54 -13.41 -18.06
C ILE A 440 -4.26 -11.93 -18.16
N THR A 441 -5.21 -11.12 -17.68
CA THR A 441 -5.03 -9.70 -17.32
C THR A 441 -5.20 -9.53 -15.83
N ILE A 442 -4.45 -8.59 -15.25
CA ILE A 442 -4.54 -8.23 -13.84
C ILE A 442 -5.01 -6.78 -13.73
N ASP A 443 -6.09 -6.57 -12.96
CA ASP A 443 -6.58 -5.26 -12.55
C ASP A 443 -6.44 -5.12 -11.02
N TYR A 444 -6.18 -3.90 -10.56
CA TYR A 444 -6.17 -3.59 -9.13
C TYR A 444 -7.34 -2.66 -8.77
N PHE A 445 -8.06 -3.02 -7.72
CA PHE A 445 -9.09 -2.22 -7.07
C PHE A 445 -8.59 -1.87 -5.67
N ASP A 446 -8.00 -0.68 -5.52
CA ASP A 446 -7.21 -0.32 -4.35
C ASP A 446 -6.10 -1.36 -4.11
N GLN A 447 -6.16 -2.14 -3.04
CA GLN A 447 -5.21 -3.23 -2.79
C GLN A 447 -5.64 -4.60 -3.34
N VAL A 448 -6.89 -4.75 -3.81
CA VAL A 448 -7.43 -6.05 -4.27
C VAL A 448 -6.99 -6.31 -5.71
N LEU A 449 -6.33 -7.45 -5.92
CA LEU A 449 -5.97 -7.95 -7.24
C LEU A 449 -7.13 -8.77 -7.81
N VAL A 450 -7.48 -8.50 -9.06
CA VAL A 450 -8.46 -9.28 -9.84
C VAL A 450 -7.78 -9.78 -11.11
N ALA A 451 -7.59 -11.09 -11.21
CA ALA A 451 -7.08 -11.72 -12.43
C ALA A 451 -8.23 -12.27 -13.27
N LYS A 452 -8.19 -12.00 -14.57
CA LYS A 452 -9.20 -12.42 -15.55
C LYS A 452 -8.54 -13.13 -16.73
N ALA A 453 -9.22 -14.09 -17.34
CA ALA A 453 -8.80 -14.65 -18.61
C ALA A 453 -8.69 -13.54 -19.68
N ALA A 454 -7.55 -13.48 -20.39
CA ALA A 454 -7.32 -12.53 -21.48
C ALA A 454 -7.71 -13.12 -22.85
N GLU A 455 -7.66 -14.41 -22.98
CA GLU A 455 -8.01 -15.18 -24.18
C GLU A 455 -8.81 -16.46 -23.82
N GLU A 456 -9.27 -17.22 -24.82
CA GLU A 456 -9.87 -18.52 -24.54
C GLU A 456 -8.82 -19.50 -24.02
N VAL A 457 -9.17 -20.21 -22.94
CA VAL A 457 -8.33 -21.26 -22.35
C VAL A 457 -9.16 -22.52 -22.21
N TYR A 458 -8.62 -23.65 -22.66
CA TYR A 458 -9.33 -24.93 -22.65
C TYR A 458 -9.03 -25.76 -21.39
N PRO A 459 -9.88 -26.70 -21.01
CA PRO A 459 -9.66 -27.58 -19.87
C PRO A 459 -8.29 -28.28 -19.93
N GLY A 460 -7.53 -28.21 -18.84
CA GLY A 460 -6.19 -28.77 -18.73
C GLY A 460 -5.05 -27.85 -19.21
N GLU A 461 -5.36 -26.73 -19.87
CA GLU A 461 -4.35 -25.74 -20.24
C GLU A 461 -3.90 -24.94 -19.02
N GLU A 462 -2.64 -24.54 -19.02
CA GLU A 462 -2.02 -23.78 -17.95
C GLU A 462 -2.45 -22.30 -17.99
N ILE A 463 -2.76 -21.77 -16.81
CA ILE A 463 -2.97 -20.35 -16.58
C ILE A 463 -1.63 -19.75 -16.20
N SER A 464 -1.15 -18.79 -16.97
CA SER A 464 0.16 -18.17 -16.80
C SER A 464 0.09 -16.67 -16.63
N ASN A 465 0.99 -16.14 -15.81
CA ASN A 465 1.20 -14.71 -15.60
C ASN A 465 2.51 -14.25 -16.27
N CYS A 466 2.65 -12.96 -16.55
CA CYS A 466 3.92 -12.36 -16.94
C CYS A 466 4.63 -11.80 -15.71
N TYR A 467 5.84 -12.28 -15.38
CA TYR A 467 6.58 -11.88 -14.18
C TYR A 467 7.33 -10.53 -14.33
N GLY A 468 7.16 -9.84 -15.44
CA GLY A 468 7.80 -8.57 -15.66
C GLY A 468 7.62 -8.07 -17.07
N ILE A 469 8.56 -8.38 -17.98
CA ILE A 469 8.57 -7.82 -19.33
C ILE A 469 7.75 -8.68 -20.29
N ASP A 470 6.65 -8.14 -20.78
CA ASP A 470 5.81 -8.74 -21.80
C ASP A 470 6.53 -8.73 -23.17
N TYR A 471 6.27 -9.77 -23.98
CA TYR A 471 6.89 -9.96 -25.30
C TYR A 471 6.68 -8.80 -26.29
N ARG A 472 5.68 -7.96 -26.05
CA ARG A 472 5.38 -6.78 -26.87
C ARG A 472 6.31 -5.59 -26.63
N TYR A 473 7.08 -5.61 -25.52
CA TYR A 473 7.88 -4.46 -25.09
C TYR A 473 9.38 -4.74 -25.03
N ALA A 474 9.81 -5.98 -25.28
CA ALA A 474 11.22 -6.32 -25.29
C ALA A 474 11.49 -7.57 -26.15
N ASP A 475 12.69 -7.64 -26.72
CA ASP A 475 13.18 -8.82 -27.43
C ASP A 475 13.39 -10.03 -26.49
N LYS A 476 13.66 -11.18 -27.08
CA LYS A 476 13.84 -12.43 -26.35
C LYS A 476 15.02 -12.39 -25.38
N GLU A 477 16.13 -11.80 -25.80
CA GLU A 477 17.36 -11.71 -25.03
C GLU A 477 17.12 -10.93 -23.74
N THR A 478 16.51 -9.74 -23.81
CA THR A 478 16.16 -8.89 -22.67
C THR A 478 15.19 -9.61 -21.73
N ARG A 479 14.19 -10.32 -22.24
CA ARG A 479 13.24 -11.08 -21.42
C ARG A 479 13.91 -12.26 -20.70
N GLN A 480 14.82 -12.97 -21.39
CA GLN A 480 15.58 -14.07 -20.79
C GLN A 480 16.52 -13.58 -19.70
N GLU A 481 17.22 -12.47 -19.96
CA GLU A 481 18.10 -11.85 -18.96
C GLU A 481 17.30 -11.48 -17.70
N HIS A 482 16.15 -10.83 -17.85
CA HIS A 482 15.25 -10.51 -16.73
C HIS A 482 14.81 -11.75 -15.95
N CYS A 483 14.39 -12.81 -16.63
CA CYS A 483 14.00 -14.07 -15.98
C CYS A 483 15.17 -14.72 -15.23
N ASN A 484 16.37 -14.71 -15.82
CA ASN A 484 17.55 -15.30 -15.21
C ASN A 484 18.02 -14.49 -13.98
N GLN A 485 18.06 -13.16 -14.06
CA GLN A 485 18.57 -12.31 -12.99
C GLN A 485 17.64 -12.24 -11.77
N LEU A 486 16.31 -12.17 -11.99
CA LEU A 486 15.36 -11.98 -10.89
C LEU A 486 14.70 -13.27 -10.41
N TYR A 487 14.52 -14.24 -11.31
CA TYR A 487 13.77 -15.47 -11.00
C TYR A 487 14.59 -16.75 -11.15
N PHE A 488 15.81 -16.67 -11.65
CA PHE A 488 16.77 -17.77 -11.76
C PHE A 488 16.29 -18.92 -12.63
N PHE A 489 15.60 -18.63 -13.74
CA PHE A 489 15.20 -19.62 -14.74
C PHE A 489 15.28 -19.07 -16.17
N THR A 490 15.41 -19.98 -17.13
CA THR A 490 15.33 -19.69 -18.57
C THR A 490 13.91 -19.93 -19.05
N CYS A 491 13.24 -18.90 -19.57
CA CYS A 491 11.87 -19.03 -20.05
C CYS A 491 11.78 -19.87 -21.32
N ASN A 492 10.90 -20.89 -21.29
CA ASN A 492 10.59 -21.78 -22.41
C ASN A 492 9.13 -21.69 -22.87
N CYS A 493 8.48 -20.53 -22.67
CA CYS A 493 7.11 -20.32 -23.15
C CYS A 493 7.03 -20.37 -24.69
N ARG A 494 5.82 -20.43 -25.21
CA ARG A 494 5.57 -20.54 -26.65
C ARG A 494 6.27 -19.44 -27.47
N ILE A 495 6.24 -18.20 -27.01
CA ILE A 495 6.90 -17.07 -27.69
C ILE A 495 8.43 -17.27 -27.71
N CYS A 496 9.03 -17.67 -26.59
CA CYS A 496 10.48 -17.89 -26.52
C CYS A 496 10.96 -19.09 -27.38
N LYS A 497 10.09 -20.08 -27.58
CA LYS A 497 10.38 -21.24 -28.48
C LYS A 497 10.19 -20.92 -29.95
N HIS A 498 9.31 -19.97 -30.27
CA HIS A 498 8.89 -19.60 -31.60
C HIS A 498 9.04 -18.08 -31.80
N PRO A 499 10.29 -17.58 -31.99
CA PRO A 499 10.54 -16.13 -32.17
C PRO A 499 9.78 -15.52 -33.33
N GLU A 500 9.42 -16.31 -34.34
CA GLU A 500 8.60 -15.89 -35.48
C GLU A 500 7.18 -15.42 -35.11
N LEU A 501 6.74 -15.70 -33.88
CA LEU A 501 5.46 -15.22 -33.32
C LEU A 501 5.61 -13.87 -32.61
N GLU A 502 6.81 -13.33 -32.49
CA GLU A 502 7.05 -12.01 -31.93
C GLU A 502 6.55 -10.93 -32.88
N LEU A 503 5.88 -9.93 -32.35
CA LEU A 503 5.54 -8.75 -33.12
C LEU A 503 6.82 -7.92 -33.36
N PRO A 504 7.01 -7.31 -34.55
CA PRO A 504 8.10 -6.37 -34.72
C PRO A 504 7.92 -5.22 -33.69
N LEU A 505 9.01 -4.91 -32.99
CA LEU A 505 9.07 -3.84 -32.00
C LEU A 505 8.93 -2.46 -32.63
#